data_ab44d1a0511e08d0650c08c42f253d47
#
_entry.id   ab44d1a0511e08d0650c08c42f253d47
#
_cell.length_a   1.000
_cell.length_b   1.000
_cell.length_c   1.000
_cell.angle_alpha   90.00
_cell.angle_beta   90.00
_cell.angle_gamma   90.00
#
_symmetry.space_group_name_H-M   'P 1'
#
loop_
_entity.id
_entity.type
_entity.pdbx_description
1 polymer ?
#
loop_
_entity_poly.entity_id
_entity_poly.type
_entity_poly.pdbx_seq_one_letter_code
_entity_poly.pdbx_strand_id
1 'polypeptide(L)'
;MNGSVNKVILIGNLGKDPEVRRLENGSIVASFPLATSEIYNDKQTGERKEITDWHDIVLWRGLAEIAEKYIRKGSKVYIEGKLKK
;
A
#
# COMPACT_ATOMS: atom_id res chain seq x y z
N MET A 1 -11.35 24.51 -17.33
CA MET A 1 -10.42 23.37 -17.39
C MET A 1 -9.57 23.31 -16.13
N ASN A 2 -9.35 22.13 -15.65
CA ASN A 2 -8.55 21.94 -14.44
C ASN A 2 -7.29 21.16 -14.78
N GLY A 3 -6.15 21.79 -14.55
CA GLY A 3 -4.87 21.10 -14.67
C GLY A 3 -4.42 20.62 -13.32
N SER A 4 -4.78 19.39 -12.97
CA SER A 4 -4.38 18.81 -11.70
C SER A 4 -3.92 17.37 -11.87
N VAL A 5 -3.10 16.94 -10.93
CA VAL A 5 -2.60 15.56 -10.88
C VAL A 5 -2.77 15.02 -9.48
N ASN A 6 -3.28 13.82 -9.40
CA ASN A 6 -3.35 13.09 -8.14
C ASN A 6 -2.82 11.68 -8.40
N LYS A 7 -1.54 11.50 -8.14
CA LYS A 7 -0.88 10.23 -8.41
C LYS A 7 0.08 9.89 -7.28
N VAL A 8 0.00 8.67 -6.82
CA VAL A 8 0.87 8.14 -5.77
C VAL A 8 1.54 6.89 -6.29
N ILE A 9 2.83 6.77 -6.02
CA ILE A 9 3.61 5.57 -6.34
C ILE A 9 4.28 5.11 -5.06
N LEU A 10 4.03 3.87 -4.69
CA LEU A 10 4.60 3.28 -3.47
C LEU A 10 5.20 1.91 -3.79
N ILE A 11 6.35 1.63 -3.22
CA ILE A 11 6.94 0.29 -3.23
C ILE A 11 7.17 -0.06 -1.77
N GLY A 12 6.57 -1.14 -1.32
CA GLY A 12 6.69 -1.53 0.08
C GLY A 12 6.19 -2.93 0.33
N ASN A 13 6.05 -3.27 1.59
CA ASN A 13 5.67 -4.61 2.01
C ASN A 13 4.36 -4.58 2.78
N LEU A 14 3.52 -5.58 2.55
CA LEU A 14 2.26 -5.70 3.28
C LEU A 14 2.52 -5.99 4.75
N GLY A 15 1.80 -5.29 5.62
CA GLY A 15 1.84 -5.52 7.07
C GLY A 15 0.88 -6.59 7.54
N LYS A 16 -0.10 -6.93 6.71
CA LYS A 16 -1.10 -7.97 6.98
C LYS A 16 -1.54 -8.58 5.66
N ASP A 17 -2.16 -9.76 5.75
CA ASP A 17 -2.83 -10.35 4.59
C ASP A 17 -3.94 -9.41 4.13
N PRO A 18 -4.22 -9.35 2.82
CA PRO A 18 -5.32 -8.52 2.32
C PRO A 18 -6.65 -8.92 2.95
N GLU A 19 -7.40 -7.91 3.39
CA GLU A 19 -8.76 -8.11 3.85
C GLU A 19 -9.69 -7.91 2.67
N VAL A 20 -10.44 -8.94 2.32
CA VAL A 20 -11.26 -8.96 1.11
C VAL A 20 -12.73 -8.95 1.50
N ARG A 21 -13.49 -8.06 0.87
CA ARG A 21 -14.93 -7.99 1.06
C ARG A 21 -15.63 -8.01 -0.29
N ARG A 22 -16.78 -8.66 -0.30
CA ARG A 22 -17.65 -8.67 -1.47
C ARG A 22 -18.89 -7.83 -1.17
N LEU A 23 -19.16 -6.89 -2.05
CA LEU A 23 -20.26 -5.95 -1.90
C LEU A 23 -21.54 -6.53 -2.49
N GLU A 24 -22.68 -5.95 -2.11
CA GLU A 24 -23.99 -6.43 -2.58
C GLU A 24 -24.13 -6.41 -4.10
N ASN A 25 -23.48 -5.45 -4.75
CA ASN A 25 -23.52 -5.34 -6.21
C ASN A 25 -22.57 -6.31 -6.92
N GLY A 26 -21.94 -7.20 -6.18
CA GLY A 26 -21.00 -8.18 -6.73
C GLY A 26 -19.57 -7.69 -6.87
N SER A 27 -19.29 -6.43 -6.56
CA SER A 27 -17.94 -5.91 -6.60
C SER A 27 -17.11 -6.49 -5.45
N ILE A 28 -15.83 -6.68 -5.71
CA ILE A 28 -14.87 -7.14 -4.71
C ILE A 28 -13.90 -6.00 -4.39
N VAL A 29 -13.59 -5.84 -3.11
CA VAL A 29 -12.63 -4.85 -2.65
C VAL A 29 -11.64 -5.51 -1.69
N ALA A 30 -10.36 -5.18 -1.85
CA ALA A 30 -9.32 -5.66 -0.95
C ALA A 30 -8.58 -4.49 -0.34
N SER A 31 -8.23 -4.61 0.93
CA SER A 31 -7.48 -3.57 1.61
C SER A 31 -6.37 -4.17 2.45
N PHE A 32 -5.28 -3.43 2.57
CA PHE A 32 -4.15 -3.85 3.39
C PHE A 32 -3.26 -2.66 3.75
N PRO A 33 -2.56 -2.74 4.88
CA PRO A 33 -1.55 -1.74 5.20
C PRO A 33 -0.25 -2.04 4.45
N LEU A 34 0.37 -1.00 3.91
CA LEU A 34 1.63 -1.10 3.19
C LEU A 34 2.69 -0.28 3.92
N ALA A 35 3.81 -0.89 4.23
CA ALA A 35 4.93 -0.22 4.89
C ALA A 35 5.94 0.25 3.86
N THR A 36 6.30 1.54 3.94
CA THR A 36 7.46 2.07 3.24
C THR A 36 8.47 2.51 4.29
N SER A 37 9.73 2.18 4.09
CA SER A 37 10.76 2.44 5.08
C SER A 37 11.92 3.20 4.50
N GLU A 38 12.47 4.12 5.29
CA GLU A 38 13.69 4.84 4.98
C GLU A 38 14.73 4.54 6.04
N ILE A 39 15.98 4.38 5.61
CA ILE A 39 17.09 4.15 6.51
C ILE A 39 18.01 5.35 6.42
N TYR A 40 18.37 5.90 7.57
CA TYR A 40 19.30 7.02 7.63
C TYR A 40 20.29 6.86 8.79
N ASN A 41 21.41 7.55 8.69
CA ASN A 41 22.40 7.58 9.76
C ASN A 41 22.23 8.86 10.58
N ASP A 42 22.11 8.70 11.89
CA ASP A 42 22.07 9.83 12.80
C ASP A 42 23.47 10.40 12.92
N LYS A 43 23.64 11.67 12.54
CA LYS A 43 24.95 12.32 12.56
C LYS A 43 25.49 12.54 13.97
N GLN A 44 24.61 12.66 14.95
CA GLN A 44 25.02 12.91 16.33
C GLN A 44 25.48 11.66 17.05
N THR A 45 24.78 10.55 16.82
CA THR A 45 25.07 9.29 17.52
C THR A 45 25.83 8.29 16.66
N GLY A 46 25.82 8.50 15.33
CA GLY A 46 26.39 7.55 14.38
C GLY A 46 25.54 6.31 14.18
N GLU A 47 24.39 6.26 14.82
CA GLU A 47 23.49 5.10 14.70
C GLU A 47 22.72 5.08 13.40
N ARG A 48 22.45 3.88 12.93
CA ARG A 48 21.58 3.65 11.79
C ARG A 48 20.14 3.55 12.28
N LYS A 49 19.28 4.40 11.74
CA LYS A 49 17.86 4.46 12.12
C LYS A 49 16.96 4.17 10.95
N GLU A 50 15.80 3.61 11.25
CA GLU A 50 14.79 3.30 10.26
C GLU A 50 13.49 4.00 10.62
N ILE A 51 12.88 4.65 9.62
CA ILE A 51 11.55 5.26 9.76
C ILE A 51 10.61 4.50 8.83
N THR A 52 9.50 4.04 9.39
CA THR A 52 8.48 3.33 8.63
C THR A 52 7.20 4.15 8.60
N ASP A 53 6.68 4.36 7.39
CA ASP A 53 5.37 4.97 7.19
C ASP A 53 4.39 3.90 6.74
N TRP A 54 3.18 3.97 7.27
CA TRP A 54 2.12 3.04 6.94
C TRP A 54 1.08 3.70 6.05
N HIS A 55 0.72 3.02 4.98
CA HIS A 55 -0.26 3.51 4.01
C HIS A 55 -1.40 2.52 3.91
N ASP A 56 -2.62 3.03 3.86
CA ASP A 56 -3.80 2.19 3.66
C ASP A 56 -4.06 2.06 2.17
N ILE A 57 -3.99 0.84 1.67
CA ILE A 57 -4.19 0.55 0.25
C ILE A 57 -5.56 -0.09 0.07
N VAL A 58 -6.28 0.39 -0.94
CA VAL A 58 -7.58 -0.18 -1.31
C VAL A 58 -7.55 -0.52 -2.80
N LEU A 59 -7.87 -1.76 -3.11
CA LEU A 59 -7.91 -2.26 -4.48
C LEU A 59 -9.34 -2.68 -4.81
N TRP A 60 -9.72 -2.49 -6.06
CA TRP A 60 -11.08 -2.77 -6.52
C TRP A 60 -11.07 -3.79 -7.64
N ARG A 61 -12.12 -4.64 -7.65
CA ARG A 61 -12.42 -5.55 -8.77
C ARG A 61 -11.25 -6.48 -9.12
N GLY A 62 -10.77 -6.42 -10.35
CA GLY A 62 -9.72 -7.34 -10.81
C GLY A 62 -8.44 -7.29 -9.99
N LEU A 63 -8.02 -6.10 -9.56
CA LEU A 63 -6.83 -5.97 -8.70
C LEU A 63 -7.08 -6.57 -7.32
N ALA A 64 -8.30 -6.45 -6.81
CA ALA A 64 -8.65 -7.07 -5.52
C ALA A 64 -8.59 -8.59 -5.61
N GLU A 65 -9.03 -9.16 -6.72
CA GLU A 65 -8.96 -10.61 -6.94
C GLU A 65 -7.52 -11.09 -7.01
N ILE A 66 -6.66 -10.35 -7.70
CA ILE A 66 -5.24 -10.67 -7.79
C ILE A 66 -4.61 -10.61 -6.40
N ALA A 67 -4.92 -9.59 -5.61
CA ALA A 67 -4.41 -9.46 -4.27
C ALA A 67 -4.82 -10.65 -3.41
N GLU A 68 -6.07 -11.05 -3.50
CA GLU A 68 -6.59 -12.20 -2.74
C GLU A 68 -5.82 -13.47 -3.04
N LYS A 69 -5.48 -13.68 -4.31
CA LYS A 69 -4.84 -14.92 -4.75
C LYS A 69 -3.34 -14.96 -4.51
N TYR A 70 -2.66 -13.84 -4.68
CA TYR A 70 -1.20 -13.87 -4.87
C TYR A 70 -0.38 -13.14 -3.82
N ILE A 71 -0.95 -12.22 -3.05
CA ILE A 71 -0.15 -11.48 -2.08
C ILE A 71 -0.58 -11.77 -0.65
N ARG A 72 0.39 -11.73 0.25
CA ARG A 72 0.20 -12.04 1.68
C ARG A 72 1.04 -11.07 2.51
N LYS A 73 0.85 -11.12 3.82
CA LYS A 73 1.69 -10.39 4.76
C LYS A 73 3.16 -10.59 4.39
N GLY A 74 3.90 -9.50 4.29
CA GLY A 74 5.31 -9.52 3.93
C GLY A 74 5.62 -9.43 2.45
N SER A 75 4.63 -9.63 1.58
CA SER A 75 4.84 -9.51 0.13
C SER A 75 5.28 -8.10 -0.23
N LYS A 76 6.23 -7.99 -1.15
CA LYS A 76 6.68 -6.70 -1.69
C LYS A 76 5.91 -6.38 -2.95
N VAL A 77 5.32 -5.19 -3.01
CA VAL A 77 4.50 -4.79 -4.15
C VAL A 77 4.81 -3.37 -4.59
N TYR A 78 4.56 -3.11 -5.86
CA TYR A 78 4.57 -1.78 -6.46
C TYR A 78 3.11 -1.35 -6.63
N ILE A 79 2.77 -0.21 -6.06
CA ILE A 79 1.42 0.34 -6.12
C ILE A 79 1.43 1.68 -6.83
N GLU A 80 0.52 1.85 -7.77
CA GLU A 80 0.30 3.13 -8.42
C GLU A 80 -1.19 3.44 -8.32
N GLY A 81 -1.52 4.62 -7.84
CA GLY A 81 -2.92 4.97 -7.65
C GLY A 81 -3.12 6.44 -7.33
N LYS A 82 -4.22 6.72 -6.68
CA LYS A 82 -4.63 8.06 -6.28
C LYS A 82 -4.74 8.16 -4.78
N LEU A 83 -4.49 9.36 -4.27
CA LEU A 83 -4.75 9.64 -2.87
C LEU A 83 -6.24 9.94 -2.70
N LYS A 84 -6.90 9.21 -1.80
CA LYS A 84 -8.32 9.37 -1.49
C LYS A 84 -8.51 9.64 -0.01
N LYS A 85 -9.53 10.40 0.30
CA LYS A 85 -9.92 10.64 1.68
C LYS A 85 -11.08 9.75 2.08
#